data_a2a86241bc28b3b7205435b4732e99a3
#
_entry.id   a2a86241bc28b3b7205435b4732e99a3
#
_cell.length_a   1.000
_cell.length_b   1.000
_cell.length_c   1.000
_cell.angle_alpha   90.00
_cell.angle_beta   90.00
_cell.angle_gamma   90.00
#
_symmetry.space_group_name_H-M   'P 1'
#
loop_
_entity.id
_entity.type
_entity.pdbx_description
1 polymer ?
#
loop_
_entity_poly.entity_id
_entity_poly.type
_entity_poly.pdbx_seq_one_letter_code
_entity_poly.pdbx_strand_id
1 'polypeptide(L)'
;MKFLRVGERGNEIPAILDDKNNIRNLSNFFKDLTPENLNFENLDKIKNFDINSLPLLDQNQRIGSCVIKPANFFAIGLNYKAHAAETNSNTPKEPIVFNKSPNCIVGPNDDIVIPKFSKSLDHEVEIAIVIGKKAKYVKEEEAQDYIIGYCICNDISEREWQKDRGGQWVKGKSGD
;
A
#
# COMPACT_ATOMS: atom_id res chain seq x y z
N MET A 1 -5.27 -5.46 14.30
CA MET A 1 -3.87 -5.06 14.50
C MET A 1 -3.53 -3.97 13.49
N LYS A 2 -2.70 -3.01 13.86
CA LYS A 2 -2.24 -1.92 12.97
C LYS A 2 -0.73 -1.97 12.88
N PHE A 3 -0.21 -2.39 11.74
CA PHE A 3 1.23 -2.49 11.47
C PHE A 3 1.78 -1.20 10.87
N LEU A 4 3.03 -0.89 11.21
CA LEU A 4 3.77 0.27 10.73
C LEU A 4 5.22 -0.14 10.43
N ARG A 5 5.89 0.69 9.65
CA ARG A 5 7.35 0.72 9.58
C ARG A 5 7.79 2.12 9.96
N VAL A 6 8.71 2.24 10.89
CA VAL A 6 9.09 3.52 11.49
C VAL A 6 10.60 3.72 11.50
N GLY A 7 11.04 4.97 11.38
CA GLY A 7 12.45 5.34 11.33
C GLY A 7 12.85 6.03 10.03
N GLU A 8 14.15 6.20 9.84
CA GLU A 8 14.70 6.85 8.66
C GLU A 8 14.42 6.04 7.38
N ARG A 9 14.25 6.75 6.26
CA ARG A 9 13.98 6.12 4.96
C ARG A 9 15.09 5.13 4.59
N GLY A 10 14.69 3.90 4.32
CA GLY A 10 15.61 2.79 3.99
C GLY A 10 16.18 2.03 5.20
N ASN A 11 15.96 2.53 6.42
CA ASN A 11 16.37 1.91 7.68
C ASN A 11 15.20 1.74 8.66
N GLU A 12 13.98 1.72 8.12
CA GLU A 12 12.79 1.52 8.93
C GLU A 12 12.81 0.16 9.63
N ILE A 13 12.19 0.10 10.80
CA ILE A 13 11.96 -1.13 11.55
C ILE A 13 10.45 -1.45 11.64
N PRO A 14 10.07 -2.72 11.74
CA PRO A 14 8.68 -3.11 11.86
C PRO A 14 8.13 -2.72 13.24
N ALA A 15 6.90 -2.22 13.26
CA ALA A 15 6.21 -1.79 14.47
C ALA A 15 4.72 -2.13 14.41
N ILE A 16 4.08 -2.07 15.56
CA ILE A 16 2.64 -2.26 15.74
C ILE A 16 2.11 -1.21 16.71
N LEU A 17 0.86 -0.78 16.52
CA LEU A 17 0.19 0.03 17.54
C LEU A 17 -0.43 -0.86 18.61
N ASP A 18 -0.18 -0.50 19.87
CA ASP A 18 -0.88 -1.09 21.01
C ASP A 18 -2.31 -0.52 21.17
N ASP A 19 -3.04 -0.97 22.18
CA ASP A 19 -4.43 -0.56 22.46
C ASP A 19 -4.57 0.93 22.77
N LYS A 20 -3.47 1.58 23.18
CA LYS A 20 -3.40 3.03 23.45
C LYS A 20 -2.83 3.83 22.28
N ASN A 21 -2.64 3.17 21.12
CA ASN A 21 -1.99 3.70 19.92
C ASN A 21 -0.51 4.09 20.13
N ASN A 22 0.20 3.51 21.10
CA ASN A 22 1.64 3.67 21.17
C ASN A 22 2.34 2.76 20.18
N ILE A 23 3.45 3.23 19.62
CA ILE A 23 4.27 2.48 18.66
C ILE A 23 5.17 1.50 19.44
N ARG A 24 5.01 0.20 19.13
CA ARG A 24 5.76 -0.89 19.73
C ARG A 24 6.64 -1.59 18.72
N ASN A 25 7.84 -1.99 19.14
CA ASN A 25 8.84 -2.63 18.30
C ASN A 25 8.50 -4.10 18.01
N LEU A 26 8.39 -4.48 16.74
CA LEU A 26 8.16 -5.86 16.29
C LEU A 26 9.41 -6.60 15.84
N SER A 27 10.61 -6.03 15.98
CA SER A 27 11.86 -6.61 15.46
C SER A 27 12.20 -7.99 16.07
N ASN A 28 11.57 -8.36 17.20
CA ASN A 28 11.70 -9.70 17.79
C ASN A 28 10.96 -10.79 16.98
N PHE A 29 9.98 -10.43 16.15
CA PHE A 29 9.22 -11.39 15.34
C PHE A 29 9.81 -11.53 13.94
N PHE A 30 10.18 -10.42 13.32
CA PHE A 30 10.75 -10.39 11.99
C PHE A 30 11.52 -9.08 11.75
N LYS A 31 12.42 -9.14 10.79
CA LYS A 31 13.34 -8.05 10.52
C LYS A 31 12.67 -6.85 9.86
N ASP A 32 11.65 -7.09 9.04
CA ASP A 32 10.88 -6.05 8.35
C ASP A 32 9.54 -6.59 7.83
N LEU A 33 8.60 -5.72 7.44
CA LEU A 33 7.30 -6.04 6.84
C LEU A 33 7.45 -6.30 5.33
N THR A 34 8.20 -7.34 4.99
CA THR A 34 8.41 -7.81 3.62
C THR A 34 7.31 -8.79 3.20
N PRO A 35 7.15 -9.07 1.89
CA PRO A 35 6.21 -10.10 1.42
C PRO A 35 6.40 -11.47 2.07
N GLU A 36 7.63 -11.83 2.40
CA GLU A 36 7.94 -13.11 3.05
C GLU A 36 7.46 -13.15 4.52
N ASN A 37 7.51 -12.00 5.19
CA ASN A 37 7.16 -11.86 6.60
C ASN A 37 5.68 -11.56 6.83
N LEU A 38 5.02 -10.92 5.86
CA LEU A 38 3.58 -10.63 5.91
C LEU A 38 2.78 -11.85 5.43
N ASN A 39 2.66 -12.85 6.30
CA ASN A 39 1.90 -14.07 6.07
C ASN A 39 1.01 -14.41 7.27
N PHE A 40 0.02 -15.29 7.06
CA PHE A 40 -0.96 -15.63 8.11
C PHE A 40 -0.33 -16.29 9.33
N GLU A 41 0.69 -17.13 9.16
CA GLU A 41 1.39 -17.79 10.27
C GLU A 41 2.04 -16.76 11.21
N ASN A 42 2.72 -15.77 10.67
CA ASN A 42 3.34 -14.71 11.48
C ASN A 42 2.29 -13.81 12.13
N LEU A 43 1.18 -13.53 11.45
CA LEU A 43 0.06 -12.80 12.06
C LEU A 43 -0.51 -13.54 13.27
N ASP A 44 -0.69 -14.85 13.16
CA ASP A 44 -1.24 -15.65 14.26
C ASP A 44 -0.31 -15.71 15.46
N LYS A 45 1.01 -15.73 15.25
CA LYS A 45 1.99 -15.60 16.34
C LYS A 45 1.82 -14.27 17.08
N ILE A 46 1.64 -13.17 16.35
CA ILE A 46 1.50 -11.84 16.94
C ILE A 46 0.12 -11.69 17.64
N LYS A 47 -0.96 -12.24 17.08
CA LYS A 47 -2.30 -12.22 17.71
C LYS A 47 -2.31 -12.82 19.11
N ASN A 48 -1.50 -13.87 19.32
CA ASN A 48 -1.42 -14.58 20.59
C ASN A 48 -0.36 -14.02 21.54
N PHE A 49 0.26 -12.89 21.21
CA PHE A 49 1.28 -12.24 22.02
C PHE A 49 0.74 -10.99 22.71
N ASP A 50 1.22 -10.72 23.92
CA ASP A 50 0.90 -9.47 24.60
C ASP A 50 1.69 -8.29 23.97
N ILE A 51 1.03 -7.58 23.07
CA ILE A 51 1.59 -6.42 22.38
C ILE A 51 2.06 -5.33 23.33
N ASN A 52 1.38 -5.16 24.49
CA ASN A 52 1.73 -4.15 25.47
C ASN A 52 3.08 -4.42 26.16
N SER A 53 3.55 -5.68 26.13
CA SER A 53 4.87 -6.05 26.67
C SER A 53 6.04 -5.75 25.73
N LEU A 54 5.77 -5.41 24.46
CA LEU A 54 6.81 -5.07 23.51
C LEU A 54 7.47 -3.71 23.84
N PRO A 55 8.77 -3.53 23.50
CA PRO A 55 9.46 -2.26 23.75
C PRO A 55 8.75 -1.10 23.06
N LEU A 56 8.60 0.01 23.80
CA LEU A 56 8.13 1.28 23.23
C LEU A 56 9.20 1.87 22.30
N LEU A 57 8.74 2.44 21.21
CA LEU A 57 9.56 3.26 20.32
C LEU A 57 9.23 4.74 20.48
N ASP A 58 10.06 5.60 19.92
CA ASP A 58 9.75 7.04 19.84
C ASP A 58 8.46 7.23 19.05
N GLN A 59 7.53 7.97 19.63
CA GLN A 59 6.20 8.21 19.05
C GLN A 59 6.22 9.28 17.95
N ASN A 60 7.29 10.06 17.84
CA ASN A 60 7.42 11.18 16.92
C ASN A 60 8.29 10.89 15.70
N GLN A 61 8.74 9.63 15.54
CA GLN A 61 9.57 9.28 14.41
C GLN A 61 8.77 9.17 13.10
N ARG A 62 9.49 9.27 11.98
CA ARG A 62 8.90 9.11 10.65
C ARG A 62 8.22 7.75 10.51
N ILE A 63 7.06 7.73 9.86
CA ILE A 63 6.36 6.51 9.46
C ILE A 63 6.64 6.27 7.97
N GLY A 64 7.20 5.13 7.64
CA GLY A 64 7.39 4.66 6.27
C GLY A 64 6.15 3.93 5.72
N SER A 65 6.23 3.42 4.50
CA SER A 65 5.18 2.57 3.96
C SER A 65 5.00 1.32 4.82
N CYS A 66 3.75 0.88 5.01
CA CYS A 66 3.45 -0.29 5.87
C CYS A 66 3.88 -1.63 5.25
N VAL A 67 4.17 -1.66 3.95
CA VAL A 67 4.71 -2.82 3.23
C VAL A 67 5.93 -2.37 2.44
N ILE A 68 7.00 -3.15 2.47
CA ILE A 68 8.21 -2.87 1.69
C ILE A 68 8.41 -3.90 0.58
N LYS A 69 8.85 -3.41 -0.59
CA LYS A 69 9.25 -4.25 -1.73
C LYS A 69 8.21 -5.30 -2.14
N PRO A 70 6.92 -4.95 -2.32
CA PRO A 70 5.98 -5.90 -2.89
C PRO A 70 6.47 -6.34 -4.28
N ALA A 71 6.27 -7.61 -4.62
CA ALA A 71 6.67 -8.13 -5.93
C ALA A 71 5.90 -7.45 -7.07
N ASN A 72 4.65 -7.06 -6.82
CA ASN A 72 3.78 -6.35 -7.75
C ASN A 72 2.94 -5.32 -7.00
N PHE A 73 2.59 -4.25 -7.69
CA PHE A 73 1.64 -3.26 -7.24
C PHE A 73 0.62 -3.01 -8.35
N PHE A 74 -0.43 -3.82 -8.36
CA PHE A 74 -1.53 -3.69 -9.32
C PHE A 74 -2.57 -2.71 -8.81
N ALA A 75 -3.16 -1.96 -9.74
CA ALA A 75 -4.27 -1.06 -9.46
C ALA A 75 -5.44 -1.34 -10.41
N ILE A 76 -6.65 -0.99 -9.96
CA ILE A 76 -7.89 -1.18 -10.71
C ILE A 76 -8.47 0.19 -11.04
N GLY A 77 -8.46 0.54 -12.32
CA GLY A 77 -8.99 1.82 -12.81
C GLY A 77 -10.51 1.85 -12.86
N LEU A 78 -11.09 3.05 -12.68
CA LEU A 78 -12.54 3.31 -12.69
C LEU A 78 -13.33 2.38 -11.75
N ASN A 79 -12.76 2.10 -10.59
CA ASN A 79 -13.28 1.15 -9.61
C ASN A 79 -14.38 1.75 -8.70
N TYR A 80 -14.60 3.08 -8.76
CA TYR A 80 -15.64 3.78 -8.01
C TYR A 80 -16.71 4.32 -8.96
N LYS A 81 -17.98 3.96 -8.72
CA LYS A 81 -19.13 4.41 -9.56
C LYS A 81 -19.25 5.93 -9.58
N ALA A 82 -19.00 6.61 -8.46
CA ALA A 82 -19.03 8.07 -8.38
C ALA A 82 -17.99 8.69 -9.30
N HIS A 83 -16.74 8.18 -9.28
CA HIS A 83 -15.68 8.67 -10.14
C HIS A 83 -15.96 8.44 -11.64
N ALA A 84 -16.54 7.30 -12.01
CA ALA A 84 -16.97 7.05 -13.38
C ALA A 84 -18.03 8.07 -13.84
N ALA A 85 -18.97 8.41 -12.97
CA ALA A 85 -20.01 9.42 -13.26
C ALA A 85 -19.42 10.84 -13.41
N GLU A 86 -18.53 11.25 -12.52
CA GLU A 86 -17.85 12.56 -12.57
C GLU A 86 -17.05 12.76 -13.86
N THR A 87 -16.41 11.70 -14.35
CA THR A 87 -15.61 11.73 -15.58
C THR A 87 -16.41 11.41 -16.83
N ASN A 88 -17.75 11.28 -16.76
CA ASN A 88 -18.61 10.83 -17.85
C ASN A 88 -18.13 9.53 -18.51
N SER A 89 -17.52 8.65 -17.73
CA SER A 89 -17.00 7.37 -18.18
C SER A 89 -18.02 6.26 -17.96
N ASN A 90 -18.12 5.32 -18.91
CA ASN A 90 -18.92 4.12 -18.71
C ASN A 90 -18.25 3.21 -17.68
N THR A 91 -19.04 2.59 -16.82
CA THR A 91 -18.53 1.52 -15.93
C THR A 91 -17.94 0.39 -16.79
N PRO A 92 -16.67 0.02 -16.59
CA PRO A 92 -16.05 -1.04 -17.35
C PRO A 92 -16.76 -2.40 -17.14
N LYS A 93 -16.85 -3.20 -18.19
CA LYS A 93 -17.40 -4.57 -18.10
C LYS A 93 -16.45 -5.54 -17.38
N GLU A 94 -15.16 -5.27 -17.46
CA GLU A 94 -14.08 -6.02 -16.82
C GLU A 94 -13.16 -5.03 -16.08
N PRO A 95 -12.46 -5.45 -15.02
CA PRO A 95 -11.52 -4.59 -14.31
C PRO A 95 -10.43 -4.04 -15.23
N ILE A 96 -10.22 -2.73 -15.24
CA ILE A 96 -9.07 -2.11 -15.91
C ILE A 96 -7.87 -2.28 -14.99
N VAL A 97 -7.02 -3.24 -15.31
CA VAL A 97 -5.82 -3.54 -14.49
C VAL A 97 -4.62 -2.80 -15.07
N PHE A 98 -3.90 -2.07 -14.21
CA PHE A 98 -2.62 -1.48 -14.54
C PHE A 98 -1.62 -1.68 -13.40
N ASN A 99 -0.35 -1.49 -13.67
CA ASN A 99 0.71 -1.62 -12.70
C ASN A 99 1.24 -0.25 -12.26
N LYS A 100 1.47 -0.10 -10.98
CA LYS A 100 2.34 0.96 -10.43
C LYS A 100 3.69 0.33 -10.09
N SER A 101 4.77 1.04 -10.37
CA SER A 101 6.10 0.54 -10.03
C SER A 101 6.26 0.44 -8.51
N PRO A 102 6.70 -0.69 -7.94
CA PRO A 102 6.91 -0.81 -6.50
C PRO A 102 7.90 0.21 -5.90
N ASN A 103 8.80 0.78 -6.70
CA ASN A 103 9.73 1.81 -6.24
C ASN A 103 9.09 3.18 -6.02
N CYS A 104 7.88 3.44 -6.54
CA CYS A 104 7.15 4.68 -6.27
C CYS A 104 6.43 4.70 -4.91
N ILE A 105 6.55 3.64 -4.11
CA ILE A 105 5.92 3.56 -2.78
C ILE A 105 6.73 4.39 -1.78
N VAL A 106 6.08 5.34 -1.14
CA VAL A 106 6.64 6.19 -0.07
C VAL A 106 5.81 6.08 1.20
N GLY A 107 6.27 6.66 2.29
CA GLY A 107 5.54 6.72 3.56
C GLY A 107 4.37 7.71 3.50
N PRO A 108 3.41 7.61 4.45
CA PRO A 108 2.18 8.40 4.42
C PRO A 108 2.39 9.91 4.58
N ASN A 109 3.53 10.32 5.13
CA ASN A 109 3.88 11.72 5.37
C ASN A 109 5.15 12.13 4.61
N ASP A 110 5.64 11.30 3.71
CA ASP A 110 6.78 11.64 2.86
C ASP A 110 6.35 12.62 1.76
N ASP A 111 7.27 13.45 1.33
CA ASP A 111 7.06 14.35 0.21
C ASP A 111 6.82 13.57 -1.10
N ILE A 112 5.88 14.07 -1.89
CA ILE A 112 5.66 13.62 -3.25
C ILE A 112 6.48 14.51 -4.17
N VAL A 113 7.49 13.93 -4.82
CA VAL A 113 8.33 14.67 -5.77
C VAL A 113 7.56 14.87 -7.07
N ILE A 114 7.29 16.13 -7.41
CA ILE A 114 6.64 16.46 -8.69
C ILE A 114 7.64 16.19 -9.82
N PRO A 115 7.33 15.29 -10.78
CA PRO A 115 8.22 14.98 -11.87
C PRO A 115 8.55 16.22 -12.71
N LYS A 116 9.79 16.31 -13.20
CA LYS A 116 10.20 17.39 -14.08
C LYS A 116 9.29 17.45 -15.31
N PHE A 117 8.81 18.64 -15.66
CA PHE A 117 7.82 18.87 -16.72
C PHE A 117 6.41 18.35 -16.47
N SER A 118 6.07 17.91 -15.26
CA SER A 118 4.70 17.62 -14.86
C SER A 118 3.89 18.90 -14.87
N LYS A 119 2.62 18.81 -15.36
CA LYS A 119 1.67 19.91 -15.40
C LYS A 119 0.30 19.54 -14.83
N SER A 120 0.06 18.26 -14.62
CA SER A 120 -1.26 17.73 -14.29
C SER A 120 -1.16 16.63 -13.25
N LEU A 121 -0.31 16.86 -12.22
CA LEU A 121 -0.21 15.95 -11.09
C LEU A 121 -1.49 16.02 -10.26
N ASP A 122 -2.05 14.87 -9.93
CA ASP A 122 -3.32 14.71 -9.24
C ASP A 122 -3.21 13.63 -8.17
N HIS A 123 -4.08 13.69 -7.16
CA HIS A 123 -4.17 12.71 -6.08
C HIS A 123 -5.41 11.84 -6.23
N GLU A 124 -5.31 10.58 -5.80
CA GLU A 124 -6.43 9.64 -5.76
C GLU A 124 -6.40 8.87 -4.45
N VAL A 125 -7.38 9.12 -3.57
CA VAL A 125 -7.51 8.31 -2.35
C VAL A 125 -8.09 6.95 -2.69
N GLU A 126 -7.37 5.88 -2.30
CA GLU A 126 -7.68 4.50 -2.65
C GLU A 126 -7.58 3.58 -1.43
N ILE A 127 -8.21 2.40 -1.53
CA ILE A 127 -8.02 1.29 -0.60
C ILE A 127 -7.04 0.31 -1.26
N ALA A 128 -5.90 0.09 -0.63
CA ALA A 128 -4.97 -0.95 -1.03
C ALA A 128 -5.24 -2.23 -0.24
N ILE A 129 -5.23 -3.35 -0.95
CA ILE A 129 -5.42 -4.70 -0.41
C ILE A 129 -4.05 -5.40 -0.42
N VAL A 130 -3.64 -5.90 0.74
CA VAL A 130 -2.39 -6.67 0.87
C VAL A 130 -2.68 -8.15 0.78
N ILE A 131 -2.11 -8.82 -0.22
CA ILE A 131 -2.27 -10.27 -0.42
C ILE A 131 -1.23 -11.02 0.41
N GLY A 132 -1.69 -11.91 1.28
CA GLY A 132 -0.86 -12.60 2.28
C GLY A 132 -0.42 -14.02 1.91
N LYS A 133 -0.91 -14.57 0.81
CA LYS A 133 -0.51 -15.90 0.29
C LYS A 133 -0.67 -15.96 -1.23
N LYS A 134 0.02 -16.90 -1.87
CA LYS A 134 -0.05 -17.09 -3.33
C LYS A 134 -1.50 -17.34 -3.79
N ALA A 135 -2.01 -16.49 -4.70
CA ALA A 135 -3.34 -16.58 -5.29
C ALA A 135 -3.23 -16.93 -6.78
N LYS A 136 -3.96 -17.97 -7.23
CA LYS A 136 -4.07 -18.34 -8.64
C LYS A 136 -5.38 -19.09 -8.84
N TYR A 137 -6.22 -18.63 -9.77
CA TYR A 137 -7.54 -19.22 -10.07
C TYR A 137 -8.44 -19.31 -8.83
N VAL A 138 -8.36 -18.29 -7.97
CA VAL A 138 -9.14 -18.19 -6.74
C VAL A 138 -10.60 -17.89 -7.11
N LYS A 139 -11.54 -18.57 -6.49
CA LYS A 139 -12.96 -18.27 -6.63
C LYS A 139 -13.32 -17.02 -5.83
N GLU A 140 -14.38 -16.32 -6.25
CA GLU A 140 -14.83 -15.10 -5.60
C GLU A 140 -15.12 -15.30 -4.09
N GLU A 141 -15.82 -16.39 -3.75
CA GLU A 141 -16.15 -16.74 -2.37
C GLU A 141 -14.94 -17.02 -1.48
N GLU A 142 -13.79 -17.38 -2.08
CA GLU A 142 -12.53 -17.68 -1.38
C GLU A 142 -11.58 -16.47 -1.32
N ALA A 143 -11.87 -15.38 -2.02
CA ALA A 143 -10.94 -14.26 -2.21
C ALA A 143 -10.50 -13.62 -0.87
N GLN A 144 -11.42 -13.53 0.11
CA GLN A 144 -11.13 -12.97 1.43
C GLN A 144 -10.05 -13.74 2.20
N ASP A 145 -9.91 -15.04 1.98
CA ASP A 145 -8.93 -15.91 2.64
C ASP A 145 -7.48 -15.62 2.20
N TYR A 146 -7.32 -14.82 1.16
CA TYR A 146 -6.02 -14.42 0.61
C TYR A 146 -5.59 -13.02 1.07
N ILE A 147 -6.49 -12.26 1.67
CA ILE A 147 -6.26 -10.88 2.09
C ILE A 147 -5.74 -10.88 3.52
N ILE A 148 -4.52 -10.36 3.69
CA ILE A 148 -3.89 -10.25 5.01
C ILE A 148 -4.17 -8.90 5.70
N GLY A 149 -4.51 -7.88 4.93
CA GLY A 149 -4.80 -6.57 5.47
C GLY A 149 -5.16 -5.53 4.41
N TYR A 150 -5.46 -4.35 4.91
CA TYR A 150 -5.84 -3.18 4.11
C TYR A 150 -5.07 -1.96 4.57
N CYS A 151 -4.81 -1.04 3.67
CA CYS A 151 -4.29 0.28 4.00
C CYS A 151 -4.89 1.34 3.06
N ILE A 152 -4.86 2.60 3.50
CA ILE A 152 -5.16 3.72 2.62
C ILE A 152 -3.94 3.95 1.74
N CYS A 153 -4.17 4.21 0.46
CA CYS A 153 -3.17 4.52 -0.54
C CYS A 153 -3.55 5.83 -1.25
N ASN A 154 -2.55 6.56 -1.71
CA ASN A 154 -2.72 7.69 -2.60
C ASN A 154 -2.15 7.31 -3.97
N ASP A 155 -3.01 7.03 -4.96
CA ASP A 155 -2.60 6.70 -6.33
C ASP A 155 -2.27 7.97 -7.11
N ILE A 156 -1.13 8.59 -6.79
CA ILE A 156 -0.64 9.78 -7.47
C ILE A 156 -0.56 9.55 -8.97
N SER A 157 -1.11 10.49 -9.73
CA SER A 157 -1.31 10.38 -11.16
C SER A 157 -0.87 11.67 -11.89
N GLU A 158 0.04 11.54 -12.84
CA GLU A 158 0.30 12.62 -13.81
C GLU A 158 -0.64 12.43 -15.00
N ARG A 159 -1.71 13.22 -15.06
CA ARG A 159 -2.85 12.99 -15.98
C ARG A 159 -2.49 13.12 -17.44
N GLU A 160 -1.67 14.12 -17.83
CA GLU A 160 -1.21 14.27 -19.20
C GLU A 160 -0.43 13.05 -19.66
N TRP A 161 0.47 12.55 -18.79
CA TRP A 161 1.29 11.37 -19.14
C TRP A 161 0.46 10.09 -19.18
N GLN A 162 -0.55 10.00 -18.33
CA GLN A 162 -1.48 8.87 -18.31
C GLN A 162 -2.32 8.79 -19.60
N LYS A 163 -2.93 9.92 -20.00
CA LYS A 163 -3.99 9.95 -21.00
C LYS A 163 -3.47 10.33 -22.39
N ASP A 164 -2.63 11.36 -22.48
CA ASP A 164 -2.34 12.06 -23.74
C ASP A 164 -1.05 11.59 -24.40
N ARG A 165 -0.21 10.85 -23.68
CA ARG A 165 1.09 10.39 -24.18
C ARG A 165 1.12 8.90 -24.48
N GLY A 166 0.35 8.45 -25.47
CA GLY A 166 0.38 7.08 -26.00
C GLY A 166 -0.52 6.07 -25.28
N GLY A 167 -1.37 6.50 -24.34
CA GLY A 167 -2.44 5.68 -23.75
C GLY A 167 -2.00 4.56 -22.78
N GLN A 168 -0.71 4.44 -22.48
CA GLN A 168 -0.20 3.50 -21.46
C GLN A 168 -0.06 4.21 -20.12
N TRP A 169 -0.83 3.78 -19.13
CA TRP A 169 -0.98 4.49 -17.87
C TRP A 169 0.25 4.45 -16.96
N VAL A 170 1.06 3.41 -17.05
CA VAL A 170 2.17 3.14 -16.12
C VAL A 170 3.08 4.36 -15.90
N LYS A 171 3.47 5.08 -16.96
CA LYS A 171 4.34 6.25 -16.84
C LYS A 171 3.72 7.44 -16.11
N GLY A 172 2.38 7.58 -16.18
CA GLY A 172 1.65 8.60 -15.43
C GLY A 172 1.26 8.17 -14.02
N LYS A 173 1.37 6.87 -13.73
CA LYS A 173 0.98 6.24 -12.47
C LYS A 173 2.18 5.75 -11.62
N SER A 174 3.39 5.90 -12.13
CA SER A 174 4.64 5.46 -11.47
C SER A 174 5.69 6.57 -11.50
N GLY A 175 5.26 7.80 -11.31
CA GLY A 175 6.18 8.94 -11.16
C GLY A 175 7.07 8.72 -9.93
N ASP A 176 8.38 8.91 -10.14
CA ASP A 176 9.46 8.66 -9.20
C ASP A 176 10.40 9.89 -9.16
#